data_59bfc34209eb65ef8330984f17640d29
#
_entry.id   59bfc34209eb65ef8330984f17640d29
#
_cell.length_a   1.000
_cell.length_b   1.000
_cell.length_c   1.000
_cell.angle_alpha   90.00
_cell.angle_beta   90.00
_cell.angle_gamma   90.00
#
_symmetry.space_group_name_H-M   'P 1'
#
loop_
_entity.id
_entity.type
_entity.pdbx_description
1 polymer ?
#
loop_
_entity_poly.entity_id
_entity_poly.type
_entity_poly.pdbx_seq_one_letter_code
_entity_poly.pdbx_strand_id
1 'polypeptide(L)'
;MSDPGAAEPRPSPGQAGASQAGASHGDHDHGDHDHGAHRPLPATDVELRARALEALLVAKGLVTTDAIERVISYYEHDVGPRNGAKVVARAWLDPAYRQRLLADGTAAIAELGYGGAEGDNMVVVANTPTVHNAVVCTLCSCYPWPVLGLPPAWYKSLPYRARMVAEPRAVLQEFGLELPAEVEVRVWDSSAEVRYLVLPMRPPGTEGWDQERLAGIVTRDCMIGTAVPSVDAAP
;
A
#
# COMPACT_ATOMS: atom_id res chain seq x y z
N MET A 1 35.79 -39.10 32.87
CA MET A 1 35.97 -40.09 31.79
C MET A 1 35.27 -39.57 30.58
N SER A 2 36.13 -39.07 29.76
CA SER A 2 36.34 -39.09 28.30
C SER A 2 35.43 -38.20 27.45
N ASP A 3 35.96 -37.03 27.18
CA ASP A 3 35.89 -36.36 25.86
C ASP A 3 36.68 -37.24 24.86
N PRO A 4 36.41 -37.30 23.56
CA PRO A 4 36.79 -36.21 22.66
C PRO A 4 35.96 -36.12 21.34
N GLY A 5 36.18 -35.01 20.59
CA GLY A 5 35.95 -35.02 19.15
C GLY A 5 35.80 -33.68 18.47
N ALA A 6 36.88 -32.92 18.41
CA ALA A 6 37.07 -31.81 17.48
C ALA A 6 37.15 -32.29 16.05
N ALA A 7 36.48 -31.65 15.10
CA ALA A 7 36.69 -31.79 13.66
C ALA A 7 37.12 -30.50 13.01
N GLU A 8 38.25 -30.55 12.36
CA GLU A 8 38.97 -29.48 11.68
C GLU A 8 38.30 -28.98 10.37
N PRO A 9 38.67 -27.78 9.93
CA PRO A 9 38.15 -27.17 8.68
C PRO A 9 38.92 -27.65 7.44
N ARG A 10 38.21 -27.77 6.32
CA ARG A 10 38.78 -28.11 5.01
C ARG A 10 39.15 -26.85 4.22
N PRO A 11 40.22 -26.89 3.41
CA PRO A 11 40.77 -25.75 2.69
C PRO A 11 40.11 -25.49 1.34
N SER A 12 40.19 -24.21 0.92
CA SER A 12 39.82 -23.67 -0.39
C SER A 12 40.75 -24.11 -1.50
N PRO A 13 40.33 -24.24 -2.76
CA PRO A 13 41.23 -24.23 -3.91
C PRO A 13 41.26 -22.85 -4.61
N GLY A 14 42.31 -22.29 -4.75
CA GLY A 14 43.36 -21.91 -5.67
C GLY A 14 42.94 -21.09 -6.89
N GLN A 15 43.61 -19.92 -6.97
CA GLN A 15 43.66 -19.01 -8.12
C GLN A 15 44.59 -19.59 -9.20
N ALA A 16 44.23 -19.34 -10.48
CA ALA A 16 45.11 -19.14 -11.63
C ALA A 16 44.23 -18.65 -12.78
N GLY A 17 44.56 -17.72 -13.64
CA GLY A 17 45.76 -17.04 -14.03
C GLY A 17 45.37 -16.10 -15.18
N ALA A 18 46.08 -15.01 -15.33
CA ALA A 18 45.87 -13.93 -16.29
C ALA A 18 46.24 -14.36 -17.73
N SER A 19 45.59 -13.74 -18.72
CA SER A 19 46.24 -13.40 -19.99
C SER A 19 45.56 -12.20 -20.67
N GLN A 20 46.38 -11.27 -21.09
CA GLN A 20 46.12 -10.04 -21.82
C GLN A 20 45.94 -10.29 -23.32
N ALA A 21 45.24 -9.38 -23.95
CA ALA A 21 45.56 -8.63 -25.16
C ALA A 21 44.40 -8.57 -26.18
N GLY A 22 44.20 -7.37 -26.71
CA GLY A 22 43.58 -7.14 -28.00
C GLY A 22 42.64 -5.95 -28.07
N ALA A 23 43.17 -4.73 -28.25
CA ALA A 23 42.41 -3.56 -28.67
C ALA A 23 42.03 -3.70 -30.16
N SER A 24 40.78 -3.44 -30.52
CA SER A 24 40.40 -3.00 -31.85
C SER A 24 39.25 -2.05 -31.78
N HIS A 25 39.45 -0.86 -32.39
CA HIS A 25 38.42 0.14 -32.68
C HIS A 25 37.42 -0.45 -33.68
N GLY A 26 36.15 -0.19 -33.47
CA GLY A 26 35.09 -0.57 -34.42
C GLY A 26 33.81 0.17 -34.13
N ASP A 27 33.51 1.11 -34.99
CA ASP A 27 32.24 1.70 -35.43
C ASP A 27 31.06 1.82 -34.48
N HIS A 28 30.67 3.09 -34.29
CA HIS A 28 29.34 3.51 -33.77
C HIS A 28 28.27 3.12 -34.82
N ASP A 29 27.64 1.99 -34.60
CA ASP A 29 26.39 1.65 -35.26
C ASP A 29 25.23 2.20 -34.37
N HIS A 30 24.49 3.18 -34.90
CA HIS A 30 23.25 3.67 -34.36
C HIS A 30 22.19 2.59 -34.60
N GLY A 31 22.15 1.60 -33.71
CA GLY A 31 21.10 0.61 -33.67
C GLY A 31 19.77 1.26 -33.34
N ASP A 32 18.85 1.23 -34.29
CA ASP A 32 17.43 1.47 -34.14
C ASP A 32 16.93 0.79 -32.86
N HIS A 33 16.44 1.59 -31.90
CA HIS A 33 15.66 1.10 -30.79
C HIS A 33 14.30 0.63 -31.36
N ASP A 34 14.31 -0.62 -31.80
CA ASP A 34 13.07 -1.37 -32.04
C ASP A 34 12.28 -1.39 -30.72
N HIS A 35 11.26 -0.54 -30.65
CA HIS A 35 10.22 -0.62 -29.64
C HIS A 35 9.48 -1.93 -29.84
N GLY A 36 10.10 -3.02 -29.41
CA GLY A 36 9.53 -4.36 -29.46
C GLY A 36 8.13 -4.30 -28.86
N ALA A 37 7.13 -4.48 -29.71
CA ALA A 37 5.74 -4.61 -29.33
C ALA A 37 5.67 -5.61 -28.17
N HIS A 38 5.29 -5.14 -26.98
CA HIS A 38 5.10 -5.97 -25.80
C HIS A 38 4.07 -7.04 -26.17
N ARG A 39 4.57 -8.22 -26.53
CA ARG A 39 3.72 -9.39 -26.74
C ARG A 39 3.01 -9.66 -25.42
N PRO A 40 1.66 -9.60 -25.36
CA PRO A 40 0.93 -9.86 -24.14
C PRO A 40 1.37 -11.22 -23.58
N LEU A 41 1.67 -11.28 -22.28
CA LEU A 41 1.91 -12.55 -21.60
C LEU A 41 0.66 -13.44 -21.79
N PRO A 42 0.82 -14.76 -21.91
CA PRO A 42 -0.33 -15.65 -21.98
C PRO A 42 -1.18 -15.48 -20.72
N ALA A 43 -2.50 -15.41 -20.89
CA ALA A 43 -3.43 -15.28 -19.77
C ALA A 43 -3.25 -16.45 -18.81
N THR A 44 -3.25 -16.15 -17.53
CA THR A 44 -3.20 -17.16 -16.46
C THR A 44 -4.49 -17.98 -16.45
N ASP A 45 -4.46 -19.16 -15.85
CA ASP A 45 -5.65 -20.02 -15.68
C ASP A 45 -6.78 -19.26 -14.92
N VAL A 46 -6.43 -18.41 -13.96
CA VAL A 46 -7.37 -17.57 -13.22
C VAL A 46 -8.03 -16.53 -14.13
N GLU A 47 -7.25 -15.86 -14.98
CA GLU A 47 -7.79 -14.88 -15.94
C GLU A 47 -8.70 -15.55 -16.98
N LEU A 48 -8.35 -16.73 -17.46
CA LEU A 48 -9.20 -17.48 -18.38
C LEU A 48 -10.52 -17.88 -17.74
N ARG A 49 -10.51 -18.31 -16.50
CA ARG A 49 -11.73 -18.63 -15.74
C ARG A 49 -12.59 -17.40 -15.50
N ALA A 50 -11.98 -16.26 -15.12
CA ALA A 50 -12.69 -15.00 -14.92
C ALA A 50 -13.39 -14.55 -16.20
N ARG A 51 -12.70 -14.56 -17.35
CA ARG A 51 -13.27 -14.22 -18.67
C ARG A 51 -14.38 -15.19 -19.09
N ALA A 52 -14.23 -16.47 -18.81
CA ALA A 52 -15.26 -17.46 -19.12
C ALA A 52 -16.52 -17.24 -18.29
N LEU A 53 -16.36 -16.91 -16.98
CA LEU A 53 -17.47 -16.58 -16.10
C LEU A 53 -18.19 -15.31 -16.56
N GLU A 54 -17.45 -14.25 -16.89
CA GLU A 54 -17.97 -13.01 -17.43
C GLU A 54 -18.81 -13.27 -18.71
N ALA A 55 -18.24 -13.97 -19.68
CA ALA A 55 -18.92 -14.31 -20.92
C ALA A 55 -20.22 -15.10 -20.67
N LEU A 56 -20.22 -16.03 -19.72
CA LEU A 56 -21.40 -16.80 -19.35
C LEU A 56 -22.48 -15.93 -18.68
N LEU A 57 -22.10 -15.02 -17.80
CA LEU A 57 -23.05 -14.11 -17.12
C LEU A 57 -23.68 -13.12 -18.11
N VAL A 58 -22.89 -12.59 -19.04
CA VAL A 58 -23.38 -11.73 -20.13
C VAL A 58 -24.32 -12.51 -21.04
N ALA A 59 -23.93 -13.72 -21.48
CA ALA A 59 -24.77 -14.56 -22.35
C ALA A 59 -26.10 -14.95 -21.69
N LYS A 60 -26.14 -15.07 -20.36
CA LYS A 60 -27.37 -15.33 -19.59
C LYS A 60 -28.19 -14.05 -19.32
N GLY A 61 -27.71 -12.88 -19.68
CA GLY A 61 -28.36 -11.60 -19.42
C GLY A 61 -28.39 -11.21 -17.92
N LEU A 62 -27.53 -11.81 -17.09
CA LEU A 62 -27.44 -11.50 -15.67
C LEU A 62 -26.61 -10.24 -15.39
N VAL A 63 -25.67 -9.91 -16.27
CA VAL A 63 -24.89 -8.67 -16.28
C VAL A 63 -24.76 -8.17 -17.72
N THR A 64 -24.45 -6.88 -17.88
CA THR A 64 -24.10 -6.31 -19.19
C THR A 64 -22.63 -5.94 -19.22
N THR A 65 -22.00 -5.96 -20.40
CA THR A 65 -20.62 -5.48 -20.56
C THR A 65 -20.46 -4.06 -20.06
N ASP A 66 -21.39 -3.15 -20.37
CA ASP A 66 -21.36 -1.76 -19.89
C ASP A 66 -21.40 -1.66 -18.35
N ALA A 67 -22.12 -2.57 -17.68
CA ALA A 67 -22.13 -2.58 -16.22
C ALA A 67 -20.77 -3.00 -15.64
N ILE A 68 -20.13 -3.97 -16.26
CA ILE A 68 -18.78 -4.43 -15.88
C ILE A 68 -17.77 -3.31 -16.14
N GLU A 69 -17.79 -2.67 -17.31
CA GLU A 69 -16.90 -1.56 -17.66
C GLU A 69 -17.07 -0.36 -16.73
N ARG A 70 -18.29 -0.01 -16.32
CA ARG A 70 -18.52 1.03 -15.32
C ARG A 70 -17.88 0.70 -13.97
N VAL A 71 -17.96 -0.54 -13.53
CA VAL A 71 -17.31 -0.97 -12.27
C VAL A 71 -15.80 -0.91 -12.40
N ILE A 72 -15.23 -1.39 -13.50
CA ILE A 72 -13.78 -1.33 -13.76
C ILE A 72 -13.31 0.13 -13.74
N SER A 73 -13.98 1.00 -14.54
CA SER A 73 -13.65 2.42 -14.61
C SER A 73 -13.72 3.11 -13.25
N TYR A 74 -14.73 2.80 -12.45
CA TYR A 74 -14.85 3.32 -11.08
C TYR A 74 -13.62 2.96 -10.22
N TYR A 75 -13.18 1.69 -10.26
CA TYR A 75 -12.00 1.26 -9.50
C TYR A 75 -10.66 1.75 -10.06
N GLU A 76 -10.59 2.05 -11.35
CA GLU A 76 -9.39 2.58 -12.00
C GLU A 76 -9.22 4.10 -11.77
N HIS A 77 -10.33 4.86 -11.74
CA HIS A 77 -10.29 6.32 -11.81
C HIS A 77 -10.86 7.03 -10.58
N ASP A 78 -11.90 6.47 -9.95
CA ASP A 78 -12.68 7.17 -8.92
C ASP A 78 -12.32 6.74 -7.49
N VAL A 79 -11.69 5.58 -7.29
CA VAL A 79 -11.25 5.11 -5.98
C VAL A 79 -9.74 5.06 -5.89
N GLY A 80 -9.21 5.29 -4.69
CA GLY A 80 -7.78 5.12 -4.50
C GLY A 80 -7.17 5.99 -3.41
N PRO A 81 -5.86 5.82 -3.16
CA PRO A 81 -5.18 6.50 -2.07
C PRO A 81 -5.11 8.02 -2.23
N ARG A 82 -5.27 8.55 -3.45
CA ARG A 82 -5.41 10.01 -3.68
C ARG A 82 -6.62 10.59 -2.97
N ASN A 83 -7.74 9.87 -2.91
CA ASN A 83 -8.94 10.31 -2.22
C ASN A 83 -8.68 10.42 -0.71
N GLY A 84 -8.09 9.39 -0.12
CA GLY A 84 -7.70 9.41 1.28
C GLY A 84 -6.68 10.50 1.60
N ALA A 85 -5.70 10.72 0.72
CA ALA A 85 -4.73 11.81 0.86
C ALA A 85 -5.40 13.19 0.89
N LYS A 86 -6.43 13.42 0.06
CA LYS A 86 -7.23 14.66 0.10
C LYS A 86 -8.04 14.78 1.39
N VAL A 87 -8.60 13.68 1.91
CA VAL A 87 -9.27 13.64 3.22
C VAL A 87 -8.32 14.05 4.33
N VAL A 88 -7.12 13.47 4.37
CA VAL A 88 -6.08 13.78 5.36
C VAL A 88 -5.65 15.24 5.26
N ALA A 89 -5.32 15.72 4.07
CA ALA A 89 -4.89 17.09 3.83
C ALA A 89 -5.98 18.10 4.25
N ARG A 90 -7.25 17.82 3.96
CA ARG A 90 -8.38 18.63 4.42
C ARG A 90 -8.48 18.65 5.95
N ALA A 91 -8.32 17.50 6.60
CA ALA A 91 -8.36 17.42 8.06
C ALA A 91 -7.19 18.17 8.75
N TRP A 92 -6.05 18.31 8.09
CA TRP A 92 -4.92 19.10 8.58
C TRP A 92 -5.15 20.62 8.46
N LEU A 93 -5.93 21.05 7.47
CA LEU A 93 -6.20 22.47 7.19
C LEU A 93 -7.46 22.99 7.85
N ASP A 94 -8.45 22.14 8.07
CA ASP A 94 -9.77 22.48 8.60
C ASP A 94 -10.03 21.73 9.91
N PRO A 95 -9.82 22.37 11.08
CA PRO A 95 -10.07 21.73 12.38
C PRO A 95 -11.53 21.30 12.58
N ALA A 96 -12.49 22.01 12.01
CA ALA A 96 -13.90 21.65 12.12
C ALA A 96 -14.22 20.38 11.29
N TYR A 97 -13.67 20.27 10.09
CA TYR A 97 -13.73 19.04 9.31
C TYR A 97 -13.05 17.88 10.04
N ARG A 98 -11.86 18.11 10.60
CA ARG A 98 -11.15 17.11 11.39
C ARG A 98 -11.98 16.57 12.56
N GLN A 99 -12.70 17.43 13.27
CA GLN A 99 -13.59 17.00 14.36
C GLN A 99 -14.71 16.10 13.83
N ARG A 100 -15.37 16.47 12.73
CA ARG A 100 -16.41 15.64 12.11
C ARG A 100 -15.85 14.31 11.61
N LEU A 101 -14.70 14.34 10.98
CA LEU A 101 -14.01 13.14 10.47
C LEU A 101 -13.71 12.11 11.58
N LEU A 102 -13.29 12.58 12.75
CA LEU A 102 -13.02 11.70 13.90
C LEU A 102 -14.29 11.25 14.62
N ALA A 103 -15.39 11.99 14.50
CA ALA A 103 -16.67 11.63 15.10
C ALA A 103 -17.47 10.65 14.22
N ASP A 104 -17.48 10.86 12.90
CA ASP A 104 -18.13 10.02 11.91
C ASP A 104 -17.33 10.08 10.59
N GLY A 105 -16.46 9.09 10.44
CA GLY A 105 -15.59 9.01 9.28
C GLY A 105 -16.37 8.82 7.98
N THR A 106 -17.42 8.03 7.98
CA THR A 106 -18.24 7.76 6.80
C THR A 106 -18.91 9.04 6.29
N ALA A 107 -19.61 9.76 7.18
CA ALA A 107 -20.30 10.99 6.80
C ALA A 107 -19.33 12.09 6.34
N ALA A 108 -18.21 12.29 7.05
CA ALA A 108 -17.23 13.31 6.70
C ALA A 108 -16.49 13.02 5.40
N ILE A 109 -16.21 11.76 5.09
CA ILE A 109 -15.58 11.35 3.83
C ILE A 109 -16.58 11.54 2.68
N ALA A 110 -17.87 11.27 2.90
CA ALA A 110 -18.92 11.49 1.92
C ALA A 110 -19.12 12.99 1.58
N GLU A 111 -18.81 13.94 2.50
CA GLU A 111 -18.79 15.40 2.19
C GLU A 111 -17.87 15.74 1.00
N LEU A 112 -16.82 14.94 0.77
CA LEU A 112 -15.88 15.10 -0.34
C LEU A 112 -16.26 14.29 -1.58
N GLY A 113 -17.44 13.65 -1.57
CA GLY A 113 -17.91 12.82 -2.67
C GLY A 113 -17.32 11.40 -2.70
N TYR A 114 -16.63 10.97 -1.64
CA TYR A 114 -16.05 9.63 -1.57
C TYR A 114 -16.94 8.71 -0.73
N GLY A 115 -17.29 7.55 -1.28
CA GLY A 115 -18.15 6.57 -0.62
C GLY A 115 -18.46 5.40 -1.53
N GLY A 116 -19.46 4.62 -1.20
CA GLY A 116 -19.91 3.46 -1.96
C GLY A 116 -19.46 2.13 -1.34
N ALA A 117 -19.41 1.09 -2.16
CA ALA A 117 -19.08 -0.25 -1.70
C ALA A 117 -17.74 -0.28 -0.94
N GLU A 118 -17.68 -1.03 0.16
CA GLU A 118 -16.51 -1.12 1.06
C GLU A 118 -16.15 0.21 1.77
N GLY A 119 -17.04 1.23 1.71
CA GLY A 119 -16.88 2.53 2.35
C GLY A 119 -17.83 2.77 3.52
N ASP A 120 -18.68 1.81 3.87
CA ASP A 120 -19.59 1.91 5.01
C ASP A 120 -18.84 1.71 6.33
N ASN A 121 -19.33 2.40 7.39
CA ASN A 121 -18.78 2.34 8.74
C ASN A 121 -17.24 2.55 8.81
N MET A 122 -16.77 3.63 8.18
CA MET A 122 -15.38 4.05 8.29
C MET A 122 -15.12 4.77 9.60
N VAL A 123 -14.20 4.26 10.40
CA VAL A 123 -13.73 4.88 11.64
C VAL A 123 -12.34 5.44 11.41
N VAL A 124 -12.16 6.73 11.69
CA VAL A 124 -10.87 7.41 11.54
C VAL A 124 -10.18 7.52 12.89
N VAL A 125 -8.94 7.04 12.96
CA VAL A 125 -8.11 7.06 14.17
C VAL A 125 -6.90 7.96 13.96
N ALA A 126 -6.72 8.95 14.84
CA ALA A 126 -5.67 9.95 14.69
C ALA A 126 -4.39 9.54 15.42
N ASN A 127 -3.25 9.67 14.74
CA ASN A 127 -1.95 9.64 15.39
C ASN A 127 -1.74 10.90 16.23
N THR A 128 -1.00 10.73 17.33
CA THR A 128 -0.59 11.79 18.25
C THR A 128 0.92 11.67 18.53
N PRO A 129 1.56 12.62 19.21
CA PRO A 129 2.96 12.49 19.57
C PRO A 129 3.29 11.25 20.42
N THR A 130 2.29 10.68 21.12
CA THR A 130 2.46 9.54 22.03
C THR A 130 1.77 8.27 21.57
N VAL A 131 0.96 8.33 20.49
CA VAL A 131 0.21 7.17 19.96
C VAL A 131 0.35 7.09 18.44
N HIS A 132 0.80 5.95 17.98
CA HIS A 132 0.83 5.58 16.55
C HIS A 132 -0.19 4.47 16.30
N ASN A 133 -1.09 4.70 15.35
CA ASN A 133 -2.12 3.75 14.97
C ASN A 133 -1.71 2.98 13.73
N ALA A 134 -2.03 1.71 13.68
CA ALA A 134 -1.87 0.88 12.49
C ALA A 134 -3.11 0.01 12.29
N VAL A 135 -3.39 -0.35 11.04
CA VAL A 135 -4.60 -1.09 10.66
C VAL A 135 -4.22 -2.45 10.10
N VAL A 136 -4.98 -3.45 10.49
CA VAL A 136 -4.89 -4.82 9.97
C VAL A 136 -6.31 -5.35 9.73
N CYS A 137 -6.45 -6.41 8.95
CA CYS A 137 -7.64 -7.27 8.98
C CYS A 137 -7.16 -8.70 9.18
N THR A 138 -7.38 -9.25 10.39
CA THR A 138 -6.89 -10.60 10.75
C THR A 138 -7.67 -11.71 10.05
N LEU A 139 -8.94 -11.48 9.67
CA LEU A 139 -9.80 -12.49 9.07
C LEU A 139 -9.69 -12.57 7.55
N CYS A 140 -9.64 -11.44 6.86
CA CYS A 140 -9.67 -11.40 5.40
C CYS A 140 -8.79 -10.27 4.85
N SER A 141 -9.39 -9.21 4.33
CA SER A 141 -8.70 -8.03 3.79
C SER A 141 -9.62 -6.81 3.78
N CYS A 142 -10.47 -6.69 4.81
CA CYS A 142 -11.37 -5.56 4.96
C CYS A 142 -10.58 -4.25 4.98
N TYR A 143 -11.00 -3.31 4.14
CA TYR A 143 -10.19 -2.19 3.71
C TYR A 143 -11.11 -1.09 3.17
N PRO A 144 -10.90 0.18 3.45
CA PRO A 144 -11.74 1.26 2.95
C PRO A 144 -11.38 1.63 1.50
N TRP A 145 -11.88 0.88 0.53
CA TRP A 145 -11.56 1.02 -0.89
C TRP A 145 -11.80 2.42 -1.46
N PRO A 146 -12.89 3.13 -1.14
CA PRO A 146 -13.13 4.45 -1.72
C PRO A 146 -12.00 5.46 -1.50
N VAL A 147 -11.26 5.30 -0.41
CA VAL A 147 -10.19 6.23 0.00
C VAL A 147 -8.79 5.66 -0.06
N LEU A 148 -8.63 4.33 -0.12
CA LEU A 148 -7.32 3.67 -0.16
C LEU A 148 -7.07 2.85 -1.44
N GLY A 149 -8.09 2.66 -2.28
CA GLY A 149 -8.04 1.78 -3.44
C GLY A 149 -8.03 0.31 -3.07
N LEU A 150 -7.55 -0.54 -3.96
CA LEU A 150 -7.44 -1.97 -3.68
C LEU A 150 -6.31 -2.25 -2.67
N PRO A 151 -6.53 -3.19 -1.73
CA PRO A 151 -5.51 -3.51 -0.73
C PRO A 151 -4.25 -4.10 -1.39
N PRO A 152 -3.06 -3.66 -0.96
CA PRO A 152 -1.81 -4.20 -1.48
C PRO A 152 -1.65 -5.67 -1.10
N ALA A 153 -0.84 -6.40 -1.86
CA ALA A 153 -0.63 -7.83 -1.65
C ALA A 153 -0.14 -8.17 -0.24
N TRP A 154 0.77 -7.34 0.30
CA TRP A 154 1.31 -7.54 1.65
C TRP A 154 0.23 -7.39 2.74
N TYR A 155 -0.76 -6.48 2.59
CA TYR A 155 -1.85 -6.30 3.55
C TYR A 155 -2.71 -7.58 3.69
N LYS A 156 -2.84 -8.33 2.60
CA LYS A 156 -3.59 -9.60 2.56
C LYS A 156 -2.76 -10.82 3.02
N SER A 157 -1.46 -10.67 3.20
CA SER A 157 -0.59 -11.79 3.54
C SER A 157 -0.82 -12.29 4.97
N LEU A 158 -0.78 -13.62 5.15
CA LEU A 158 -0.90 -14.24 6.48
C LEU A 158 0.18 -13.75 7.47
N PRO A 159 1.46 -13.62 7.08
CA PRO A 159 2.49 -13.10 7.97
C PRO A 159 2.17 -11.70 8.50
N TYR A 160 1.80 -10.76 7.63
CA TYR A 160 1.43 -9.42 8.08
C TYR A 160 0.26 -9.45 9.06
N ARG A 161 -0.82 -10.16 8.71
CA ARG A 161 -2.04 -10.23 9.51
C ARG A 161 -1.80 -10.82 10.91
N ALA A 162 -1.00 -11.87 11.01
CA ALA A 162 -0.69 -12.51 12.29
C ALA A 162 0.30 -11.69 13.12
N ARG A 163 1.38 -11.20 12.49
CA ARG A 163 2.47 -10.53 13.18
C ARG A 163 2.13 -9.12 13.60
N MET A 164 1.30 -8.41 12.81
CA MET A 164 0.89 -7.04 13.15
C MET A 164 0.16 -6.97 14.50
N VAL A 165 -0.56 -8.01 14.89
CA VAL A 165 -1.21 -8.09 16.20
C VAL A 165 -0.23 -8.51 17.30
N ALA A 166 0.68 -9.45 17.01
CA ALA A 166 1.57 -10.03 18.01
C ALA A 166 2.80 -9.16 18.30
N GLU A 167 3.39 -8.56 17.27
CA GLU A 167 4.66 -7.82 17.31
C GLU A 167 4.65 -6.59 16.40
N PRO A 168 3.71 -5.64 16.58
CA PRO A 168 3.51 -4.54 15.63
C PRO A 168 4.76 -3.68 15.41
N ARG A 169 5.57 -3.44 16.44
CA ARG A 169 6.82 -2.66 16.29
C ARG A 169 7.81 -3.31 15.36
N ALA A 170 8.00 -4.63 15.46
CA ALA A 170 8.91 -5.36 14.58
C ALA A 170 8.41 -5.30 13.12
N VAL A 171 7.11 -5.43 12.92
CA VAL A 171 6.51 -5.29 11.58
C VAL A 171 6.72 -3.87 11.04
N LEU A 172 6.48 -2.82 11.84
CA LEU A 172 6.70 -1.43 11.40
C LEU A 172 8.16 -1.16 11.04
N GLN A 173 9.12 -1.72 11.78
CA GLN A 173 10.55 -1.63 11.46
C GLN A 173 10.90 -2.28 10.12
N GLU A 174 10.25 -3.41 9.77
CA GLU A 174 10.42 -4.05 8.45
C GLU A 174 9.89 -3.18 7.31
N PHE A 175 8.90 -2.32 7.58
CA PHE A 175 8.45 -1.27 6.65
C PHE A 175 9.33 -0.01 6.66
N GLY A 176 10.40 0.01 7.45
CA GLY A 176 11.30 1.15 7.59
C GLY A 176 10.79 2.24 8.55
N LEU A 177 9.76 1.95 9.35
CA LEU A 177 9.23 2.90 10.33
C LEU A 177 9.75 2.56 11.73
N GLU A 178 10.68 3.38 12.22
CA GLU A 178 11.18 3.32 13.59
C GLU A 178 10.44 4.34 14.45
N LEU A 179 9.80 3.86 15.49
CA LEU A 179 9.07 4.69 16.45
C LEU A 179 9.81 4.73 17.78
N PRO A 180 9.90 5.91 18.46
CA PRO A 180 10.44 6.02 19.81
C PRO A 180 9.77 5.03 20.76
N ALA A 181 10.52 4.54 21.76
CA ALA A 181 10.02 3.49 22.67
C ALA A 181 8.79 3.92 23.47
N GLU A 182 8.71 5.23 23.77
CA GLU A 182 7.60 5.86 24.50
C GLU A 182 6.31 6.02 23.69
N VAL A 183 6.36 5.89 22.37
CA VAL A 183 5.17 5.97 21.52
C VAL A 183 4.41 4.65 21.60
N GLU A 184 3.19 4.69 22.07
CA GLU A 184 2.29 3.53 22.08
C GLU A 184 1.88 3.16 20.65
N VAL A 185 1.99 1.89 20.26
CA VAL A 185 1.47 1.38 18.99
C VAL A 185 0.12 0.72 19.23
N ARG A 186 -0.93 1.27 18.61
CA ARG A 186 -2.30 0.70 18.64
C ARG A 186 -2.62 0.06 17.32
N VAL A 187 -3.03 -1.19 17.36
CA VAL A 187 -3.44 -1.95 16.18
C VAL A 187 -4.95 -2.06 16.15
N TRP A 188 -5.54 -1.67 15.02
CA TRP A 188 -6.97 -1.70 14.77
C TRP A 188 -7.29 -2.81 13.77
N ASP A 189 -8.16 -3.73 14.18
CA ASP A 189 -8.55 -4.86 13.35
C ASP A 189 -9.83 -4.52 12.57
N SER A 190 -9.69 -4.26 11.28
CA SER A 190 -10.83 -4.03 10.39
C SER A 190 -11.63 -5.31 10.20
N SER A 191 -12.93 -5.16 10.10
CA SER A 191 -13.88 -6.26 9.84
C SER A 191 -14.79 -5.93 8.65
N ALA A 192 -15.68 -6.84 8.30
CA ALA A 192 -16.70 -6.58 7.29
C ALA A 192 -17.66 -5.43 7.70
N GLU A 193 -17.79 -5.20 9.00
CA GLU A 193 -18.70 -4.21 9.57
C GLU A 193 -18.03 -2.85 9.82
N VAL A 194 -16.73 -2.83 10.12
CA VAL A 194 -15.99 -1.61 10.46
C VAL A 194 -14.65 -1.59 9.74
N ARG A 195 -14.34 -0.49 9.08
CA ARG A 195 -13.08 -0.25 8.39
C ARG A 195 -12.36 0.95 8.99
N TYR A 196 -11.09 0.78 9.29
CA TYR A 196 -10.29 1.83 9.92
C TYR A 196 -9.43 2.56 8.90
N LEU A 197 -9.30 3.87 9.10
CA LEU A 197 -8.39 4.76 8.37
C LEU A 197 -7.53 5.51 9.39
N VAL A 198 -6.21 5.49 9.22
CA VAL A 198 -5.32 6.29 10.05
C VAL A 198 -5.28 7.72 9.52
N LEU A 199 -5.50 8.69 10.41
CA LEU A 199 -5.18 10.10 10.18
C LEU A 199 -3.77 10.36 10.74
N PRO A 200 -2.74 10.42 9.89
CA PRO A 200 -1.37 10.67 10.33
C PRO A 200 -1.21 12.09 10.85
N MET A 201 -0.19 12.32 11.68
CA MET A 201 0.17 13.68 12.08
C MET A 201 0.67 14.49 10.87
N ARG A 202 0.34 15.77 10.85
CA ARG A 202 0.90 16.71 9.88
C ARG A 202 2.39 16.88 10.17
N PRO A 203 3.28 16.69 9.18
CA PRO A 203 4.72 16.88 9.38
C PRO A 203 5.05 18.35 9.68
N PRO A 204 6.04 18.61 10.54
CA PRO A 204 6.59 19.96 10.71
C PRO A 204 7.19 20.46 9.40
N GLY A 205 7.26 21.79 9.23
CA GLY A 205 7.78 22.42 8.00
C GLY A 205 6.79 22.45 6.83
N THR A 206 5.52 22.08 7.07
CA THR A 206 4.46 22.14 6.06
C THR A 206 3.50 23.32 6.28
N GLU A 207 3.85 24.26 7.17
CA GLU A 207 3.06 25.46 7.44
C GLU A 207 2.93 26.28 6.14
N GLY A 208 1.73 26.72 5.83
CA GLY A 208 1.45 27.48 4.61
C GLY A 208 1.33 26.64 3.32
N TRP A 209 1.49 25.30 3.39
CA TRP A 209 1.20 24.46 2.23
C TRP A 209 -0.30 24.38 1.97
N ASP A 210 -0.67 24.40 0.68
CA ASP A 210 -2.04 24.18 0.25
C ASP A 210 -2.46 22.69 0.35
N GLN A 211 -3.72 22.43 0.10
CA GLN A 211 -4.28 21.10 0.22
C GLN A 211 -3.67 20.11 -0.79
N GLU A 212 -3.38 20.55 -2.00
CA GLU A 212 -2.85 19.68 -3.04
C GLU A 212 -1.42 19.22 -2.72
N ARG A 213 -0.58 20.16 -2.30
CA ARG A 213 0.79 19.86 -1.88
C ARG A 213 0.83 18.97 -0.64
N LEU A 214 -0.05 19.22 0.34
CA LEU A 214 -0.19 18.36 1.52
C LEU A 214 -0.67 16.95 1.15
N ALA A 215 -1.63 16.82 0.24
CA ALA A 215 -2.07 15.52 -0.24
C ALA A 215 -0.95 14.76 -0.97
N GLY A 216 -0.04 15.47 -1.64
CA GLY A 216 1.10 14.88 -2.34
C GLY A 216 2.07 14.09 -1.45
N ILE A 217 2.15 14.41 -0.17
CA ILE A 217 3.03 13.71 0.78
C ILE A 217 2.33 12.60 1.59
N VAL A 218 1.03 12.38 1.38
CA VAL A 218 0.27 11.34 2.06
C VAL A 218 0.15 10.13 1.17
N THR A 219 0.84 9.06 1.55
CA THR A 219 0.75 7.78 0.84
C THR A 219 -0.33 6.88 1.45
N ARG A 220 -0.70 5.83 0.73
CA ARG A 220 -1.57 4.78 1.26
C ARG A 220 -1.03 4.17 2.55
N ASP A 221 0.27 3.94 2.61
CA ASP A 221 0.92 3.32 3.76
C ASP A 221 0.86 4.22 5.01
N CYS A 222 0.87 5.54 4.84
CA CYS A 222 0.62 6.49 5.94
C CYS A 222 -0.80 6.33 6.52
N MET A 223 -1.78 6.02 5.67
CA MET A 223 -3.18 5.87 6.05
C MET A 223 -3.54 4.46 6.56
N ILE A 224 -2.66 3.49 6.33
CA ILE A 224 -2.69 2.17 7.00
C ILE A 224 -1.91 2.23 8.32
N GLY A 225 -0.94 3.14 8.44
CA GLY A 225 -0.08 3.31 9.61
C GLY A 225 1.23 2.55 9.52
N THR A 226 1.63 2.04 8.34
CA THR A 226 2.94 1.41 8.12
C THR A 226 4.02 2.40 7.70
N ALA A 227 3.65 3.67 7.47
CA ALA A 227 4.56 4.78 7.20
C ALA A 227 4.06 6.07 7.86
N VAL A 228 4.89 7.11 7.83
CA VAL A 228 4.51 8.49 8.19
C VAL A 228 4.74 9.40 6.99
N PRO A 229 3.95 10.49 6.85
CA PRO A 229 4.18 11.46 5.80
C PRO A 229 5.55 12.14 5.94
N SER A 230 6.28 12.29 4.82
CA SER A 230 7.57 12.96 4.78
C SER A 230 7.57 14.11 3.78
N VAL A 231 8.17 15.23 4.17
CA VAL A 231 8.35 16.40 3.28
C VAL A 231 9.29 16.10 2.11
N ASP A 232 10.20 15.13 2.27
CA ASP A 232 11.12 14.70 1.22
C ASP A 232 10.42 13.88 0.13
N ALA A 233 9.19 13.42 0.37
CA ALA A 233 8.37 12.70 -0.60
C ALA A 233 7.50 13.64 -1.47
N ALA A 234 7.60 14.97 -1.27
CA ALA A 234 6.88 15.93 -2.11
C ALA A 234 7.40 15.85 -3.56
N PRO A 235 6.50 15.75 -4.57
CA PRO A 235 6.86 15.69 -5.98
C PRO A 235 7.50 17.01 -6.47
#